data_913f6303e46ee96ea1afbaad11b7b249
#
_entry.id   913f6303e46ee96ea1afbaad11b7b249
#
_cell.length_a   1.000
_cell.length_b   1.000
_cell.length_c   1.000
_cell.angle_alpha   90.00
_cell.angle_beta   90.00
_cell.angle_gamma   90.00
#
_symmetry.space_group_name_H-M   'P 1'
#
loop_
_entity.id
_entity.type
_entity.pdbx_description
1 polymer ?
#
loop_
_entity_poly.entity_id
_entity_poly.type
_entity_poly.pdbx_seq_one_letter_code
_entity_poly.pdbx_strand_id
1 'polypeptide(L)'
;MLAMNNMKLPVGIDQFDKLIKSGFYYVDKTRLIEQLLQNLGEVNLFTRPRRFGKTLNMSMLKSFFEIGTDKTLFDQLYIAANKEYMGQYPVIFLSLKGVDGLNFEEAKSMLKITIRTEAQRHYELKKSEKVSEENRKLFNDILSGEDERIEDSLRMLLWKEKHYFD
;
A
#
# COMPACT_ATOMS: atom_id res chain seq x y z
N MET A 1 -21.42 9.35 28.31
CA MET A 1 -20.24 10.24 28.45
C MET A 1 -19.03 9.31 28.54
N LEU A 2 -18.51 8.88 27.39
CA LEU A 2 -17.35 7.98 27.31
C LEU A 2 -16.11 8.76 27.75
N ALA A 3 -15.38 8.22 28.70
CA ALA A 3 -14.18 8.81 29.26
C ALA A 3 -13.18 9.14 28.13
N MET A 4 -12.94 10.41 27.88
CA MET A 4 -11.81 10.91 27.09
C MET A 4 -10.52 10.73 27.91
N ASN A 5 -10.23 9.47 28.27
CA ASN A 5 -9.05 9.14 29.04
C ASN A 5 -7.84 9.13 28.10
N ASN A 6 -6.99 10.15 28.19
CA ASN A 6 -5.57 10.17 27.79
C ASN A 6 -5.21 9.57 26.41
N MET A 7 -6.06 9.69 25.40
CA MET A 7 -5.69 9.31 24.04
C MET A 7 -4.58 10.21 23.54
N LYS A 8 -3.41 9.63 23.29
CA LYS A 8 -2.25 10.34 22.74
C LYS A 8 -2.50 10.75 21.29
N LEU A 9 -2.15 12.00 20.95
CA LEU A 9 -2.22 12.46 19.56
C LEU A 9 -1.10 11.83 18.73
N PRO A 10 -1.41 11.36 17.49
CA PRO A 10 -0.45 10.67 16.63
C PRO A 10 0.49 11.65 15.91
N VAL A 11 1.41 12.29 16.63
CA VAL A 11 2.36 13.21 16.02
C VAL A 11 3.41 12.41 15.22
N GLY A 12 3.51 12.67 13.92
CA GLY A 12 4.51 12.04 13.04
C GLY A 12 4.21 10.59 12.65
N ILE A 13 3.03 10.06 13.00
CA ILE A 13 2.62 8.70 12.61
C ILE A 13 1.81 8.77 11.31
N ASP A 14 2.29 8.08 10.29
CA ASP A 14 1.68 7.99 8.97
C ASP A 14 1.31 6.55 8.55
N GLN A 15 1.52 5.58 9.44
CA GLN A 15 1.14 4.18 9.29
C GLN A 15 -0.11 3.88 10.11
N PHE A 16 -1.16 3.41 9.44
CA PHE A 16 -2.45 3.15 10.06
C PHE A 16 -2.41 2.04 11.12
N ASP A 17 -1.79 0.91 10.80
CA ASP A 17 -1.65 -0.23 11.70
C ASP A 17 -0.92 0.15 13.00
N LYS A 18 0.18 0.88 12.87
CA LYS A 18 0.93 1.40 14.01
C LYS A 18 0.09 2.35 14.86
N LEU A 19 -0.69 3.23 14.20
CA LEU A 19 -1.55 4.18 14.89
C LEU A 19 -2.60 3.46 15.75
N ILE A 20 -3.32 2.50 15.16
CA ILE A 20 -4.38 1.75 15.83
C ILE A 20 -3.81 0.85 16.94
N LYS A 21 -2.79 0.03 16.64
CA LYS A 21 -2.16 -0.88 17.62
C LYS A 21 -1.58 -0.16 18.84
N SER A 22 -1.10 1.06 18.65
CA SER A 22 -0.54 1.85 19.75
C SER A 22 -1.59 2.65 20.53
N GLY A 23 -2.87 2.54 20.19
CA GLY A 23 -3.97 3.21 20.89
C GLY A 23 -3.97 4.74 20.76
N PHE A 24 -3.41 5.28 19.67
CA PHE A 24 -3.47 6.71 19.39
C PHE A 24 -4.88 7.13 18.94
N TYR A 25 -5.19 8.41 19.17
CA TYR A 25 -6.44 8.97 18.68
C TYR A 25 -6.51 8.93 17.16
N TYR A 26 -7.54 8.28 16.63
CA TYR A 26 -7.82 8.20 15.22
C TYR A 26 -9.18 8.83 14.88
N VAL A 27 -9.19 9.76 13.95
CA VAL A 27 -10.43 10.25 13.34
C VAL A 27 -10.82 9.28 12.24
N ASP A 28 -11.88 8.52 12.46
CA ASP A 28 -12.31 7.49 11.53
C ASP A 28 -12.63 8.06 10.15
N LYS A 29 -11.88 7.60 9.16
CA LYS A 29 -12.04 7.94 7.74
C LYS A 29 -12.33 6.71 6.88
N THR A 30 -12.67 5.58 7.49
CA THR A 30 -12.90 4.32 6.77
C THR A 30 -14.11 4.33 5.84
N ARG A 31 -15.01 5.34 5.96
CA ARG A 31 -16.03 5.61 4.93
C ARG A 31 -15.44 5.84 3.53
N LEU A 32 -14.18 6.26 3.44
CA LEU A 32 -13.46 6.35 2.17
C LEU A 32 -13.38 5.00 1.46
N ILE A 33 -13.20 3.91 2.21
CA ILE A 33 -13.14 2.55 1.67
C ILE A 33 -14.48 2.19 1.03
N GLU A 34 -15.58 2.42 1.74
CA GLU A 34 -16.93 2.18 1.21
C GLU A 34 -17.20 2.97 -0.08
N GLN A 35 -16.82 4.25 -0.10
CA GLN A 35 -16.96 5.10 -1.29
C GLN A 35 -16.14 4.57 -2.49
N LEU A 36 -14.93 4.08 -2.25
CA LEU A 36 -14.11 3.44 -3.30
C LEU A 36 -14.76 2.19 -3.85
N LEU A 37 -15.28 1.33 -2.97
CA LEU A 37 -15.96 0.09 -3.36
C LEU A 37 -17.26 0.36 -4.14
N GLN A 38 -17.96 1.44 -3.82
CA GLN A 38 -19.19 1.84 -4.55
C GLN A 38 -18.90 2.45 -5.93
N ASN A 39 -17.80 3.21 -6.04
CA ASN A 39 -17.47 3.91 -7.28
C ASN A 39 -16.88 3.01 -8.36
N LEU A 40 -16.30 1.86 -8.00
CA LEU A 40 -15.67 0.88 -8.90
C LEU A 40 -14.75 1.52 -9.97
N GLY A 41 -14.13 2.65 -9.65
CA GLY A 41 -13.24 3.35 -10.58
C GLY A 41 -11.89 2.63 -10.69
N GLU A 42 -11.43 2.35 -11.90
CA GLU A 42 -10.11 1.75 -12.14
C GLU A 42 -8.97 2.64 -11.61
N VAL A 43 -9.15 3.96 -11.66
CA VAL A 43 -8.19 4.94 -11.16
C VAL A 43 -8.88 5.94 -10.25
N ASN A 44 -8.35 6.12 -9.05
CA ASN A 44 -8.84 7.10 -8.09
C ASN A 44 -7.73 8.07 -7.69
N LEU A 45 -7.92 9.36 -7.93
CA LEU A 45 -6.96 10.40 -7.60
C LEU A 45 -7.39 11.18 -6.35
N PHE A 46 -6.56 11.16 -5.30
CA PHE A 46 -6.78 11.90 -4.07
C PHE A 46 -5.86 13.12 -3.99
N THR A 47 -6.39 14.30 -4.28
CA THR A 47 -5.67 15.56 -4.14
C THR A 47 -6.04 16.26 -2.84
N ARG A 48 -5.07 16.48 -1.96
CA ARG A 48 -5.23 17.22 -0.71
C ARG A 48 -3.95 18.00 -0.41
N PRO A 49 -4.01 19.11 0.28
CA PRO A 49 -2.82 19.83 0.73
C PRO A 49 -1.89 18.96 1.59
N ARG A 50 -0.68 19.43 1.83
CA ARG A 50 0.25 18.77 2.78
C ARG A 50 -0.38 18.69 4.16
N ARG A 51 -0.07 17.63 4.93
CA ARG A 51 -0.54 17.38 6.30
C ARG A 51 -2.05 17.05 6.45
N PHE A 52 -2.76 16.79 5.37
CA PHE A 52 -4.17 16.34 5.38
C PHE A 52 -4.34 14.81 5.43
N GLY A 53 -3.34 14.08 5.89
CA GLY A 53 -3.42 12.64 6.15
C GLY A 53 -3.45 11.75 4.91
N LYS A 54 -2.96 12.23 3.72
CA LYS A 54 -2.93 11.40 2.49
C LYS A 54 -2.22 10.07 2.72
N THR A 55 -1.00 10.10 3.25
CA THR A 55 -0.21 8.88 3.49
C THR A 55 -0.89 7.95 4.49
N LEU A 56 -1.49 8.50 5.55
CA LEU A 56 -2.24 7.71 6.52
C LEU A 56 -3.47 7.03 5.88
N ASN A 57 -4.23 7.75 5.04
CA ASN A 57 -5.37 7.18 4.34
C ASN A 57 -4.93 6.09 3.35
N MET A 58 -3.83 6.29 2.61
CA MET A 58 -3.27 5.27 1.73
C MET A 58 -2.79 4.04 2.52
N SER A 59 -2.15 4.24 3.68
CA SER A 59 -1.77 3.15 4.58
C SER A 59 -3.00 2.41 5.14
N MET A 60 -4.09 3.12 5.44
CA MET A 60 -5.36 2.51 5.84
C MET A 60 -5.95 1.64 4.73
N LEU A 61 -5.99 2.14 3.49
CA LEU A 61 -6.45 1.36 2.32
C LEU A 61 -5.61 0.10 2.13
N LYS A 62 -4.28 0.23 2.20
CA LYS A 62 -3.37 -0.93 2.17
C LYS A 62 -3.75 -1.93 3.25
N SER A 63 -3.85 -1.50 4.52
CA SER A 63 -4.18 -2.38 5.65
C SER A 63 -5.56 -3.02 5.52
N PHE A 64 -6.49 -2.41 4.80
CA PHE A 64 -7.81 -2.98 4.58
C PHE A 64 -7.79 -4.08 3.51
N PHE A 65 -7.18 -3.81 2.36
CA PHE A 65 -7.26 -4.71 1.20
C PHE A 65 -6.22 -5.84 1.22
N GLU A 66 -5.07 -5.64 1.84
CA GLU A 66 -3.91 -6.53 1.74
C GLU A 66 -4.17 -7.92 2.35
N ILE A 67 -3.84 -8.97 1.58
CA ILE A 67 -3.89 -10.36 2.04
C ILE A 67 -3.00 -10.52 3.29
N GLY A 68 -3.53 -11.22 4.31
CA GLY A 68 -2.81 -11.45 5.56
C GLY A 68 -2.88 -10.29 6.55
N THR A 69 -3.68 -9.26 6.25
CA THR A 69 -3.87 -8.13 7.19
C THR A 69 -4.54 -8.57 8.49
N ASP A 70 -4.21 -7.86 9.55
CA ASP A 70 -4.86 -8.00 10.86
C ASP A 70 -6.23 -7.30 10.83
N LYS A 71 -7.29 -8.10 10.64
CA LYS A 71 -8.67 -7.60 10.50
C LYS A 71 -9.18 -6.89 11.76
N THR A 72 -8.57 -7.14 12.93
CA THR A 72 -8.97 -6.51 14.19
C THR A 72 -8.68 -5.02 14.24
N LEU A 73 -7.80 -4.52 13.35
CA LEU A 73 -7.52 -3.09 13.20
C LEU A 73 -8.77 -2.25 12.90
N PHE A 74 -9.81 -2.88 12.37
CA PHE A 74 -11.03 -2.22 11.89
C PHE A 74 -12.26 -2.47 12.78
N ASP A 75 -12.17 -3.27 13.84
CA ASP A 75 -13.33 -3.73 14.63
C ASP A 75 -14.16 -2.59 15.26
N GLN A 76 -13.52 -1.46 15.57
CA GLN A 76 -14.21 -0.31 16.20
C GLN A 76 -14.45 0.84 15.21
N LEU A 77 -14.25 0.61 13.91
CA LEU A 77 -14.36 1.62 12.88
C LEU A 77 -15.63 1.41 12.04
N TYR A 78 -16.05 2.46 11.35
CA TYR A 78 -17.26 2.46 10.52
C TYR A 78 -17.32 1.28 9.54
N ILE A 79 -16.19 0.92 8.92
CA ILE A 79 -16.10 -0.16 7.92
C ILE A 79 -16.20 -1.58 8.52
N ALA A 80 -16.23 -1.72 9.84
CA ALA A 80 -16.26 -3.03 10.52
C ALA A 80 -17.42 -3.92 10.07
N ALA A 81 -18.54 -3.33 9.65
CA ALA A 81 -19.70 -4.05 9.14
C ALA A 81 -19.50 -4.63 7.74
N ASN A 82 -18.55 -4.12 6.96
CA ASN A 82 -18.30 -4.53 5.57
C ASN A 82 -16.93 -5.18 5.45
N LYS A 83 -16.87 -6.47 5.82
CA LYS A 83 -15.61 -7.25 5.84
C LYS A 83 -15.37 -8.09 4.58
N GLU A 84 -16.29 -8.07 3.62
CA GLU A 84 -16.25 -8.90 2.43
C GLU A 84 -14.93 -8.75 1.64
N TYR A 85 -14.51 -7.52 1.43
CA TYR A 85 -13.30 -7.19 0.66
C TYR A 85 -12.02 -7.10 1.52
N MET A 86 -12.14 -7.26 2.84
CA MET A 86 -11.03 -7.08 3.76
C MET A 86 -10.03 -8.22 3.66
N GLY A 87 -8.77 -7.89 3.34
CA GLY A 87 -7.68 -8.86 3.27
C GLY A 87 -7.79 -9.82 2.09
N GLN A 88 -8.39 -9.39 0.99
CA GLN A 88 -8.64 -10.24 -0.18
C GLN A 88 -7.68 -9.98 -1.35
N TYR A 89 -6.91 -8.90 -1.32
CA TYR A 89 -6.15 -8.45 -2.48
C TYR A 89 -4.64 -8.42 -2.23
N PRO A 90 -3.81 -8.79 -3.21
CA PRO A 90 -2.39 -8.46 -3.18
C PRO A 90 -2.24 -6.96 -3.43
N VAL A 91 -1.74 -6.23 -2.46
CA VAL A 91 -1.61 -4.77 -2.54
C VAL A 91 -0.17 -4.38 -2.84
N ILE A 92 0.06 -3.63 -3.90
CA ILE A 92 1.33 -2.95 -4.18
C ILE A 92 1.25 -1.54 -3.62
N PHE A 93 2.13 -1.25 -2.67
CA PHE A 93 2.16 0.03 -1.98
C PHE A 93 3.49 0.75 -2.20
N LEU A 94 3.49 1.73 -3.09
CA LEU A 94 4.66 2.54 -3.39
C LEU A 94 4.55 3.92 -2.75
N SER A 95 5.43 4.21 -1.80
CA SER A 95 5.56 5.55 -1.22
C SER A 95 6.75 6.26 -1.85
N LEU A 96 6.50 7.42 -2.46
CA LEU A 96 7.57 8.27 -2.98
C LEU A 96 8.19 9.17 -1.90
N LYS A 97 7.82 8.98 -0.64
CA LYS A 97 8.45 9.67 0.49
C LYS A 97 9.90 9.21 0.63
N GLY A 98 10.84 10.13 0.47
CA GLY A 98 12.28 9.81 0.48
C GLY A 98 12.85 9.45 -0.88
N VAL A 99 12.03 9.49 -1.95
CA VAL A 99 12.54 9.47 -3.32
C VAL A 99 12.95 10.91 -3.66
N ASP A 100 14.16 11.27 -3.25
CA ASP A 100 14.78 12.57 -3.47
C ASP A 100 16.27 12.36 -3.81
N GLY A 101 16.95 13.42 -4.21
CA GLY A 101 18.38 13.41 -4.53
C GLY A 101 18.84 14.78 -4.97
N LEU A 102 20.15 15.00 -4.93
CA LEU A 102 20.76 16.23 -5.40
C LEU A 102 20.70 16.38 -6.94
N ASN A 103 20.46 15.25 -7.63
CA ASN A 103 20.33 15.18 -9.07
C ASN A 103 19.34 14.06 -9.49
N PHE A 104 19.05 14.02 -10.79
CA PHE A 104 18.12 13.04 -11.37
C PHE A 104 18.56 11.58 -11.15
N GLU A 105 19.85 11.29 -11.24
CA GLU A 105 20.36 9.91 -11.14
C GLU A 105 20.24 9.38 -9.70
N GLU A 106 20.45 10.25 -8.70
CA GLU A 106 20.21 9.89 -7.30
C GLU A 106 18.73 9.62 -7.02
N ALA A 107 17.84 10.52 -7.44
CA ALA A 107 16.40 10.32 -7.30
C ALA A 107 15.92 9.06 -8.02
N LYS A 108 16.44 8.76 -9.21
CA LYS A 108 16.17 7.53 -9.97
C LYS A 108 16.63 6.28 -9.21
N SER A 109 17.81 6.32 -8.62
CA SER A 109 18.34 5.23 -7.81
C SER A 109 17.46 4.97 -6.58
N MET A 110 17.01 6.01 -5.89
CA MET A 110 16.09 5.88 -4.74
C MET A 110 14.73 5.29 -5.16
N LEU A 111 14.21 5.68 -6.32
CA LEU A 111 12.99 5.10 -6.86
C LEU A 111 13.16 3.60 -7.17
N LYS A 112 14.27 3.19 -7.77
CA LYS A 112 14.59 1.77 -8.01
C LYS A 112 14.65 0.98 -6.70
N ILE A 113 15.27 1.52 -5.66
CA ILE A 113 15.32 0.90 -4.33
C ILE A 113 13.90 0.74 -3.76
N THR A 114 13.05 1.74 -3.91
CA THR A 114 11.65 1.70 -3.45
C THR A 114 10.86 0.60 -4.16
N ILE A 115 10.99 0.49 -5.49
CA ILE A 115 10.34 -0.54 -6.30
C ILE A 115 10.85 -1.94 -5.91
N ARG A 116 12.16 -2.10 -5.75
CA ARG A 116 12.77 -3.36 -5.32
C ARG A 116 12.29 -3.80 -3.94
N THR A 117 12.23 -2.88 -2.98
CA THR A 117 11.72 -3.17 -1.63
C THR A 117 10.29 -3.66 -1.68
N GLU A 118 9.45 -3.06 -2.51
CA GLU A 118 8.08 -3.52 -2.69
C GLU A 118 8.03 -4.88 -3.41
N ALA A 119 8.85 -5.10 -4.44
CA ALA A 119 8.96 -6.40 -5.10
C ALA A 119 9.39 -7.53 -4.13
N GLN A 120 10.29 -7.25 -3.19
CA GLN A 120 10.70 -8.21 -2.15
C GLN A 120 9.55 -8.64 -1.25
N ARG A 121 8.58 -7.78 -0.97
CA ARG A 121 7.37 -8.13 -0.20
C ARG A 121 6.52 -9.18 -0.90
N HIS A 122 6.67 -9.31 -2.21
CA HIS A 122 5.94 -10.23 -3.07
C HIS A 122 6.83 -11.35 -3.64
N TYR A 123 7.83 -11.77 -2.86
CA TYR A 123 8.83 -12.74 -3.30
C TYR A 123 8.23 -14.11 -3.73
N GLU A 124 7.07 -14.47 -3.22
CA GLU A 124 6.32 -15.68 -3.57
C GLU A 124 5.99 -15.77 -5.07
N LEU A 125 5.92 -14.63 -5.77
CA LEU A 125 5.71 -14.60 -7.22
C LEU A 125 6.80 -15.32 -8.00
N LYS A 126 8.03 -15.31 -7.51
CA LYS A 126 9.13 -16.01 -8.14
C LYS A 126 8.82 -17.51 -8.33
N LYS A 127 8.02 -18.08 -7.44
CA LYS A 127 7.65 -19.51 -7.43
C LYS A 127 6.31 -19.79 -8.09
N SER A 128 5.56 -18.78 -8.47
CA SER A 128 4.22 -18.95 -9.05
C SER A 128 4.31 -19.51 -10.47
N GLU A 129 3.59 -20.59 -10.74
CA GLU A 129 3.48 -21.18 -12.09
C GLU A 129 2.64 -20.31 -13.04
N LYS A 130 1.82 -19.41 -12.51
CA LYS A 130 1.02 -18.46 -13.30
C LYS A 130 1.86 -17.34 -13.93
N VAL A 131 3.09 -17.12 -13.47
CA VAL A 131 3.99 -16.09 -13.99
C VAL A 131 4.78 -16.66 -15.17
N SER A 132 4.68 -16.02 -16.35
CA SER A 132 5.47 -16.41 -17.52
C SER A 132 6.98 -16.31 -17.26
N GLU A 133 7.79 -17.06 -18.00
CA GLU A 133 9.24 -17.04 -17.84
C GLU A 133 9.83 -15.65 -18.09
N GLU A 134 9.30 -14.90 -19.05
CA GLU A 134 9.71 -13.52 -19.35
C GLU A 134 9.46 -12.60 -18.16
N ASN A 135 8.25 -12.64 -17.59
CA ASN A 135 7.90 -11.85 -16.40
C ASN A 135 8.70 -12.27 -15.16
N ARG A 136 9.00 -13.57 -15.03
CA ARG A 136 9.86 -14.09 -13.96
C ARG A 136 11.29 -13.58 -14.07
N LYS A 137 11.82 -13.51 -15.30
CA LYS A 137 13.13 -12.90 -15.56
C LYS A 137 13.12 -11.42 -15.16
N LEU A 138 12.16 -10.65 -15.66
CA LEU A 138 12.04 -9.23 -15.31
C LEU A 138 11.91 -9.02 -13.79
N PHE A 139 11.16 -9.86 -13.11
CA PHE A 139 11.05 -9.82 -11.64
C PHE A 139 12.39 -10.10 -10.95
N ASN A 140 13.17 -11.05 -11.43
CA ASN A 140 14.53 -11.31 -10.93
C ASN A 140 15.45 -10.12 -11.16
N ASP A 141 15.40 -9.48 -12.34
CA ASP A 141 16.19 -8.29 -12.66
C ASP A 141 15.85 -7.12 -11.71
N ILE A 142 14.57 -6.95 -11.35
CA ILE A 142 14.16 -5.99 -10.31
C ILE A 142 14.76 -6.33 -8.94
N LEU A 143 14.71 -7.60 -8.54
CA LEU A 143 15.24 -8.05 -7.26
C LEU A 143 16.76 -7.91 -7.16
N SER A 144 17.51 -8.20 -8.25
CA SER A 144 18.96 -8.03 -8.31
C SER A 144 19.37 -6.56 -8.48
N GLY A 145 18.48 -5.72 -9.02
CA GLY A 145 18.75 -4.33 -9.35
C GLY A 145 19.38 -4.11 -10.71
N GLU A 146 19.30 -5.11 -11.56
CA GLU A 146 19.78 -5.08 -12.94
C GLU A 146 18.72 -4.55 -13.91
N ASP A 147 17.54 -4.16 -13.39
CA ASP A 147 16.46 -3.55 -14.15
C ASP A 147 16.93 -2.24 -14.82
N GLU A 148 16.91 -2.21 -16.15
CA GLU A 148 17.34 -1.04 -16.91
C GLU A 148 16.30 0.08 -16.93
N ARG A 149 15.01 -0.30 -17.02
CA ARG A 149 13.89 0.64 -17.18
C ARG A 149 12.88 0.52 -16.07
N ILE A 150 12.66 1.64 -15.39
CA ILE A 150 11.69 1.74 -14.27
C ILE A 150 10.26 1.45 -14.75
N GLU A 151 9.92 1.83 -15.99
CA GLU A 151 8.60 1.60 -16.57
C GLU A 151 8.26 0.12 -16.65
N ASP A 152 9.22 -0.72 -17.02
CA ASP A 152 9.04 -2.17 -17.13
C ASP A 152 8.88 -2.79 -15.73
N SER A 153 9.64 -2.28 -14.76
CA SER A 153 9.55 -2.70 -13.36
C SER A 153 8.18 -2.40 -12.77
N LEU A 154 7.66 -1.19 -13.00
CA LEU A 154 6.32 -0.79 -12.54
C LEU A 154 5.23 -1.59 -13.27
N ARG A 155 5.36 -1.77 -14.59
CA ARG A 155 4.40 -2.56 -15.38
C ARG A 155 4.34 -4.00 -14.90
N MET A 156 5.47 -4.60 -14.58
CA MET A 156 5.54 -5.96 -14.05
C MET A 156 4.83 -6.08 -12.70
N LEU A 157 5.02 -5.14 -11.78
CA LEU A 157 4.32 -5.13 -10.51
C LEU A 157 2.79 -5.00 -10.69
N LEU A 158 2.34 -4.12 -11.60
CA LEU A 158 0.90 -3.92 -11.89
C LEU A 158 0.28 -5.11 -12.62
N TRP A 159 1.04 -5.79 -13.51
CA TRP A 159 0.54 -6.97 -14.22
C TRP A 159 0.14 -8.11 -13.28
N LYS A 160 0.81 -8.21 -12.14
CA LYS A 160 0.54 -9.17 -11.10
C LYS A 160 -0.89 -9.09 -10.54
N GLU A 161 -1.39 -7.87 -10.29
CA GLU A 161 -2.71 -7.71 -9.69
C GLU A 161 -3.82 -8.30 -10.55
N LYS A 162 -3.69 -8.18 -11.87
CA LYS A 162 -4.72 -8.59 -12.81
C LYS A 162 -4.85 -10.13 -12.96
N HIS A 163 -3.79 -10.89 -12.70
CA HIS A 163 -3.73 -12.34 -12.97
C HIS A 163 -3.63 -13.20 -11.69
N TYR A 164 -3.68 -12.59 -10.52
CA TYR A 164 -3.64 -13.34 -9.26
C TYR A 164 -5.01 -13.96 -8.92
N PHE A 165 -6.09 -13.44 -9.50
CA PHE A 165 -7.47 -13.82 -9.22
C PHE A 165 -8.14 -14.66 -10.32
N ASP A 166 -7.51 -14.85 -11.47
CA ASP A 166 -7.89 -15.80 -12.51
C ASP A 166 -7.23 -17.17 -12.26
#